data_46d95f36ab9530bd788d2398d050b0d3
#
_entry.id   46d95f36ab9530bd788d2398d050b0d3
#
_cell.length_a   1.000
_cell.length_b   1.000
_cell.length_c   1.000
_cell.angle_alpha   90.00
_cell.angle_beta   90.00
_cell.angle_gamma   90.00
#
_symmetry.space_group_name_H-M   'P 1'
#
loop_
_entity.id
_entity.type
_entity.pdbx_description
1 polymer ?
#
loop_
_entity_poly.entity_id
_entity_poly.type
_entity_poly.pdbx_seq_one_letter_code
_entity_poly.pdbx_strand_id
1 'polypeptide(L)'
;MNILVLANKVPYPPHDGGAIATMNMILGLVEAGANITLLAMSTPKHQRSLADFPQHIKSKIDVNIVDVNTNLSVVKGISNLLFSSEPYNAIRFKSKDYAQKLFDILSHTKFDVVQLEGAYLYSYIPLIRKYFKGIISLRAHNVEHEIWRRASTNQHNFFKRWYFNLLANRICKLETDLLSAIDILIPITARDLTSFKEMGYGGMSIVSPTGYNAFEYETNVTEAEHADPSIFHLGGLDWLPNQEGIIWFLQSCWEQILENVPKAKFYIAGRNAPEWFVSKILRFEGVVYCGEVKSSVEFIKSKGVMVVPILSGGGMRIKIVEGMALGKAIVSTHIGAEGIDAKSGTEIMVESEPEQVVSAVTLLLTNAGKASDMG
;
A
#
# COMPACT_ATOMS: atom_id res chain seq x y z
N MET A 1 -21.38 -11.57 14.30
CA MET A 1 -20.04 -12.19 14.34
C MET A 1 -19.09 -11.23 15.04
N ASN A 2 -18.31 -11.68 16.02
CA ASN A 2 -17.35 -10.86 16.76
C ASN A 2 -15.95 -11.11 16.19
N ILE A 3 -15.30 -10.08 15.70
CA ILE A 3 -13.99 -10.17 15.06
C ILE A 3 -12.97 -9.31 15.81
N LEU A 4 -11.86 -9.91 16.21
CA LEU A 4 -10.69 -9.19 16.69
C LEU A 4 -9.73 -8.94 15.52
N VAL A 5 -9.53 -7.69 15.16
CA VAL A 5 -8.59 -7.28 14.11
C VAL A 5 -7.30 -6.82 14.77
N LEU A 6 -6.19 -7.48 14.44
CA LEU A 6 -4.84 -7.11 14.89
C LEU A 6 -4.12 -6.37 13.76
N ALA A 7 -3.60 -5.19 14.06
CA ALA A 7 -2.88 -4.36 13.08
C ALA A 7 -1.51 -3.91 13.60
N ASN A 8 -0.48 -3.99 12.74
CA ASN A 8 0.88 -3.57 13.07
C ASN A 8 1.11 -2.05 12.96
N LYS A 9 0.06 -1.30 12.63
CA LYS A 9 -0.03 0.17 12.67
C LYS A 9 -1.48 0.58 12.86
N VAL A 10 -1.69 1.78 13.39
CA VAL A 10 -3.04 2.37 13.50
C VAL A 10 -3.54 2.70 12.08
N PRO A 11 -4.72 2.17 11.66
CA PRO A 11 -5.19 2.36 10.28
C PRO A 11 -5.92 3.70 10.04
N TYR A 12 -6.10 4.52 11.06
CA TYR A 12 -6.78 5.82 10.93
C TYR A 12 -5.87 6.97 11.41
N PRO A 13 -5.89 8.16 10.75
CA PRO A 13 -6.50 8.40 9.44
C PRO A 13 -5.78 7.59 8.33
N PRO A 14 -6.50 7.17 7.27
CA PRO A 14 -5.98 6.27 6.24
C PRO A 14 -5.07 6.99 5.24
N HIS A 15 -3.82 7.27 5.62
CA HIS A 15 -2.88 8.06 4.83
C HIS A 15 -1.96 7.25 3.89
N ASP A 16 -1.97 5.93 3.98
CA ASP A 16 -1.20 5.05 3.09
C ASP A 16 -2.03 3.83 2.66
N GLY A 17 -1.61 3.16 1.59
CA GLY A 17 -2.35 2.06 1.00
C GLY A 17 -2.73 0.94 1.99
N GLY A 18 -1.82 0.57 2.90
CA GLY A 18 -2.13 -0.44 3.91
C GLY A 18 -3.15 0.05 4.95
N ALA A 19 -3.08 1.33 5.36
CA ALA A 19 -4.06 1.91 6.29
C ALA A 19 -5.45 2.03 5.62
N ILE A 20 -5.51 2.46 4.36
CA ILE A 20 -6.74 2.50 3.55
C ILE A 20 -7.33 1.09 3.43
N ALA A 21 -6.51 0.10 3.06
CA ALA A 21 -6.96 -1.28 2.92
C ALA A 21 -7.54 -1.84 4.22
N THR A 22 -6.84 -1.64 5.34
CA THR A 22 -7.30 -2.12 6.66
C THR A 22 -8.57 -1.41 7.10
N MET A 23 -8.65 -0.08 6.96
CA MET A 23 -9.82 0.67 7.42
C MET A 23 -11.06 0.36 6.59
N ASN A 24 -10.93 0.29 5.26
CA ASN A 24 -12.05 -0.07 4.38
C ASN A 24 -12.55 -1.50 4.64
N MET A 25 -11.65 -2.46 4.92
CA MET A 25 -12.06 -3.81 5.34
C MET A 25 -12.84 -3.78 6.66
N ILE A 26 -12.35 -3.05 7.67
CA ILE A 26 -13.02 -2.92 8.96
C ILE A 26 -14.43 -2.34 8.78
N LEU A 27 -14.55 -1.24 8.03
CA LEU A 27 -15.84 -0.60 7.80
C LEU A 27 -16.80 -1.50 7.01
N GLY A 28 -16.31 -2.20 5.98
CA GLY A 28 -17.11 -3.16 5.22
C GLY A 28 -17.60 -4.33 6.07
N LEU A 29 -16.77 -4.84 7.00
CA LEU A 29 -17.18 -5.87 7.95
C LEU A 29 -18.25 -5.36 8.93
N VAL A 30 -18.15 -4.10 9.39
CA VAL A 30 -19.17 -3.46 10.21
C VAL A 30 -20.49 -3.31 9.46
N GLU A 31 -20.44 -2.88 8.19
CA GLU A 31 -21.63 -2.78 7.32
C GLU A 31 -22.28 -4.14 7.07
N ALA A 32 -21.48 -5.20 7.02
CA ALA A 32 -21.95 -6.58 6.95
C ALA A 32 -22.48 -7.13 8.29
N GLY A 33 -22.55 -6.30 9.35
CA GLY A 33 -23.12 -6.65 10.65
C GLY A 33 -22.14 -7.33 11.62
N ALA A 34 -20.83 -7.22 11.42
CA ALA A 34 -19.85 -7.70 12.37
C ALA A 34 -19.57 -6.68 13.49
N ASN A 35 -19.35 -7.18 14.69
CA ASN A 35 -18.83 -6.41 15.83
C ASN A 35 -17.29 -6.47 15.79
N ILE A 36 -16.65 -5.33 15.66
CA ILE A 36 -15.20 -5.25 15.48
C ILE A 36 -14.53 -4.70 16.74
N THR A 37 -13.55 -5.43 17.25
CA THR A 37 -12.54 -4.92 18.17
C THR A 37 -11.22 -4.80 17.42
N LEU A 38 -10.67 -3.60 17.34
CA LEU A 38 -9.36 -3.32 16.74
C LEU A 38 -8.31 -3.24 17.84
N LEU A 39 -7.22 -3.99 17.71
CA LEU A 39 -5.99 -3.81 18.49
C LEU A 39 -4.85 -3.42 17.54
N ALA A 40 -4.39 -2.18 17.62
CA ALA A 40 -3.41 -1.61 16.70
C ALA A 40 -2.15 -1.09 17.42
N MET A 41 -1.01 -1.11 16.72
CA MET A 41 0.24 -0.55 17.20
C MET A 41 0.38 0.91 16.79
N SER A 42 0.57 1.81 17.76
CA SER A 42 1.06 3.18 17.52
C SER A 42 2.59 3.12 17.46
N THR A 43 3.16 3.47 16.31
CA THR A 43 4.60 3.38 16.07
C THR A 43 5.21 4.77 15.84
N PRO A 44 6.52 4.97 16.04
CA PRO A 44 7.14 6.28 15.84
C PRO A 44 6.91 6.88 14.45
N LYS A 45 6.82 6.04 13.41
CA LYS A 45 6.51 6.48 12.05
C LYS A 45 5.01 6.80 11.86
N HIS A 46 4.14 6.15 12.62
CA HIS A 46 2.67 6.26 12.56
C HIS A 46 2.12 6.44 13.97
N GLN A 47 2.60 7.50 14.65
CA GLN A 47 2.15 7.81 16.01
C GLN A 47 0.72 8.33 15.96
N ARG A 48 -0.19 7.61 16.60
CA ARG A 48 -1.62 7.89 16.62
C ARG A 48 -2.20 7.50 17.97
N SER A 49 -3.31 8.12 18.30
CA SER A 49 -4.03 7.90 19.54
C SER A 49 -5.52 7.69 19.27
N LEU A 50 -6.28 7.31 20.29
CA LEU A 50 -7.73 7.19 20.20
C LEU A 50 -8.42 8.54 19.86
N ALA A 51 -7.78 9.68 20.18
CA ALA A 51 -8.30 11.00 19.85
C ALA A 51 -8.35 11.29 18.35
N ASP A 52 -7.47 10.61 17.56
CA ASP A 52 -7.44 10.76 16.10
C ASP A 52 -8.67 10.13 15.42
N PHE A 53 -9.35 9.20 16.08
CA PHE A 53 -10.55 8.56 15.54
C PHE A 53 -11.79 9.45 15.75
N PRO A 54 -12.54 9.78 14.69
CA PRO A 54 -13.77 10.55 14.82
C PRO A 54 -14.89 9.74 15.50
N GLN A 55 -15.85 10.45 16.08
CA GLN A 55 -16.91 9.83 16.90
C GLN A 55 -17.73 8.81 16.10
N HIS A 56 -17.99 9.06 14.83
CA HIS A 56 -18.78 8.13 14.00
C HIS A 56 -18.08 6.79 13.73
N ILE A 57 -16.74 6.72 13.83
CA ILE A 57 -15.98 5.47 13.77
C ILE A 57 -15.96 4.81 15.15
N LYS A 58 -15.67 5.58 16.21
CA LYS A 58 -15.65 5.07 17.60
C LYS A 58 -16.97 4.48 18.06
N SER A 59 -18.09 4.95 17.50
CA SER A 59 -19.40 4.36 17.79
C SER A 59 -19.66 3.02 17.09
N LYS A 60 -18.85 2.67 16.10
CA LYS A 60 -19.03 1.45 15.30
C LYS A 60 -18.03 0.34 15.66
N ILE A 61 -16.86 0.68 16.19
CA ILE A 61 -15.79 -0.26 16.50
C ILE A 61 -15.17 0.03 17.87
N ASP A 62 -14.77 -1.02 18.59
CA ASP A 62 -13.96 -0.90 19.80
C ASP A 62 -12.49 -0.78 19.43
N VAL A 63 -11.85 0.37 19.76
CA VAL A 63 -10.47 0.69 19.34
C VAL A 63 -9.52 0.60 20.53
N ASN A 64 -8.53 -0.26 20.43
CA ASN A 64 -7.45 -0.41 21.40
C ASN A 64 -6.11 -0.11 20.71
N ILE A 65 -5.30 0.78 21.28
CA ILE A 65 -4.02 1.21 20.74
C ILE A 65 -2.91 0.98 21.77
N VAL A 66 -1.79 0.44 21.31
CA VAL A 66 -0.59 0.22 22.14
C VAL A 66 0.61 0.84 21.47
N ASP A 67 1.38 1.64 22.21
CA ASP A 67 2.62 2.23 21.71
C ASP A 67 3.70 1.17 21.58
N VAL A 68 4.28 1.06 20.39
CA VAL A 68 5.35 0.10 20.09
C VAL A 68 6.51 0.79 19.40
N ASN A 69 7.68 0.75 20.04
CA ASN A 69 8.88 1.34 19.47
C ASN A 69 9.48 0.44 18.39
N THR A 70 9.23 0.80 17.13
CA THR A 70 9.72 0.10 15.94
C THR A 70 10.92 0.78 15.29
N ASN A 71 11.62 1.70 15.97
CA ASN A 71 12.78 2.39 15.44
C ASN A 71 13.88 1.41 15.02
N LEU A 72 14.53 1.74 13.89
CA LEU A 72 15.68 1.00 13.42
C LEU A 72 16.89 1.25 14.34
N SER A 73 17.52 0.20 14.79
CA SER A 73 18.78 0.25 15.54
C SER A 73 19.84 -0.56 14.80
N VAL A 74 20.91 0.09 14.42
CA VAL A 74 22.04 -0.56 13.73
C VAL A 74 22.61 -1.70 14.58
N VAL A 75 22.78 -1.47 15.88
CA VAL A 75 23.31 -2.49 16.83
C VAL A 75 22.39 -3.71 16.90
N LYS A 76 21.08 -3.48 17.07
CA LYS A 76 20.08 -4.56 17.05
C LYS A 76 20.01 -5.26 15.70
N GLY A 77 20.17 -4.54 14.60
CA GLY A 77 20.21 -5.09 13.24
C GLY A 77 21.41 -6.02 13.04
N ILE A 78 22.60 -5.61 13.45
CA ILE A 78 23.82 -6.44 13.37
C ILE A 78 23.70 -7.66 14.30
N SER A 79 23.25 -7.48 15.53
CA SER A 79 23.01 -8.59 16.46
C SER A 79 21.99 -9.59 15.88
N ASN A 80 20.89 -9.10 15.30
CA ASN A 80 19.92 -9.97 14.63
C ASN A 80 20.52 -10.70 13.43
N LEU A 81 21.36 -10.03 12.65
CA LEU A 81 22.03 -10.64 11.50
C LEU A 81 22.89 -11.84 11.91
N LEU A 82 23.62 -11.70 13.01
CA LEU A 82 24.61 -12.70 13.48
C LEU A 82 23.98 -13.82 14.32
N PHE A 83 22.96 -13.51 15.12
CA PHE A 83 22.47 -14.42 16.18
C PHE A 83 20.99 -14.81 16.04
N SER A 84 20.29 -14.36 15.00
CA SER A 84 18.89 -14.70 14.81
C SER A 84 18.60 -15.18 13.39
N SER A 85 17.68 -16.13 13.25
CA SER A 85 17.12 -16.55 11.95
C SER A 85 15.87 -15.75 11.56
N GLU A 86 15.29 -14.98 12.49
CA GLU A 86 14.08 -14.20 12.23
C GLU A 86 14.42 -12.90 11.48
N PRO A 87 13.54 -12.42 10.57
CA PRO A 87 13.77 -11.17 9.85
C PRO A 87 13.68 -9.99 10.80
N TYR A 88 14.68 -9.10 10.78
CA TYR A 88 14.73 -7.92 11.66
C TYR A 88 13.48 -7.04 11.50
N ASN A 89 12.94 -6.95 10.28
CA ASN A 89 11.72 -6.20 9.99
C ASN A 89 10.50 -6.69 10.77
N ALA A 90 10.38 -7.99 11.06
CA ALA A 90 9.28 -8.55 11.82
C ALA A 90 9.52 -8.47 13.34
N ILE A 91 10.76 -8.69 13.79
CA ILE A 91 11.10 -8.66 15.23
C ILE A 91 10.77 -7.30 15.87
N ARG A 92 10.87 -6.20 15.12
CA ARG A 92 10.57 -4.86 15.63
C ARG A 92 9.13 -4.68 16.12
N PHE A 93 8.22 -5.52 15.63
CA PHE A 93 6.81 -5.52 16.04
C PHE A 93 6.52 -6.43 17.24
N LYS A 94 7.53 -7.13 17.80
CA LYS A 94 7.37 -7.88 19.05
C LYS A 94 7.36 -6.92 20.23
N SER A 95 6.22 -6.82 20.93
CA SER A 95 6.02 -5.98 22.11
C SER A 95 5.36 -6.78 23.22
N LYS A 96 5.90 -6.65 24.43
CA LYS A 96 5.29 -7.27 25.63
C LYS A 96 3.97 -6.61 25.98
N ASP A 97 3.88 -5.29 25.86
CA ASP A 97 2.68 -4.51 26.18
C ASP A 97 1.54 -4.84 25.21
N TYR A 98 1.87 -5.01 23.90
CA TYR A 98 0.90 -5.46 22.92
C TYR A 98 0.43 -6.90 23.20
N ALA A 99 1.35 -7.80 23.57
CA ALA A 99 1.00 -9.17 23.95
C ALA A 99 0.13 -9.22 25.21
N GLN A 100 0.41 -8.38 26.21
CA GLN A 100 -0.41 -8.29 27.42
C GLN A 100 -1.80 -7.77 27.09
N LYS A 101 -1.91 -6.69 26.30
CA LYS A 101 -3.23 -6.15 25.90
C LYS A 101 -4.03 -7.16 25.07
N LEU A 102 -3.37 -7.90 24.17
CA LEU A 102 -4.00 -8.99 23.42
C LEU A 102 -4.53 -10.10 24.35
N PHE A 103 -3.73 -10.51 25.34
CA PHE A 103 -4.16 -11.47 26.34
C PHE A 103 -5.39 -10.99 27.11
N ASP A 104 -5.38 -9.72 27.56
CA ASP A 104 -6.50 -9.14 28.31
C ASP A 104 -7.78 -9.15 27.47
N ILE A 105 -7.70 -8.76 26.19
CA ILE A 105 -8.84 -8.77 25.26
C ILE A 105 -9.38 -10.19 25.07
N LEU A 106 -8.51 -11.17 24.78
CA LEU A 106 -8.90 -12.57 24.56
C LEU A 106 -9.46 -13.24 25.82
N SER A 107 -9.07 -12.78 27.02
CA SER A 107 -9.54 -13.33 28.29
C SER A 107 -10.91 -12.81 28.69
N HIS A 108 -11.30 -11.61 28.25
CA HIS A 108 -12.54 -10.97 28.67
C HIS A 108 -13.63 -10.94 27.60
N THR A 109 -13.26 -11.15 26.33
CA THR A 109 -14.19 -11.08 25.19
C THR A 109 -14.11 -12.33 24.34
N LYS A 110 -15.28 -12.87 23.96
CA LYS A 110 -15.37 -14.02 23.05
C LYS A 110 -15.43 -13.51 21.60
N PHE A 111 -14.56 -14.06 20.77
CA PHE A 111 -14.49 -13.80 19.35
C PHE A 111 -14.80 -15.05 18.53
N ASP A 112 -15.29 -14.86 17.32
CA ASP A 112 -15.48 -15.92 16.32
C ASP A 112 -14.24 -16.02 15.42
N VAL A 113 -13.61 -14.86 15.14
CA VAL A 113 -12.42 -14.73 14.25
C VAL A 113 -11.40 -13.80 14.88
N VAL A 114 -10.12 -14.16 14.75
CA VAL A 114 -8.98 -13.26 14.95
C VAL A 114 -8.33 -13.03 13.60
N GLN A 115 -8.40 -11.80 13.08
CA GLN A 115 -7.82 -11.41 11.80
C GLN A 115 -6.49 -10.68 11.99
N LEU A 116 -5.45 -11.15 11.29
CA LEU A 116 -4.13 -10.52 11.25
C LEU A 116 -4.05 -9.62 10.01
N GLU A 117 -3.78 -8.33 10.19
CA GLU A 117 -3.50 -7.39 9.10
C GLU A 117 -2.00 -7.36 8.80
N GLY A 118 -1.56 -8.31 7.96
CA GLY A 118 -0.18 -8.47 7.53
C GLY A 118 0.66 -9.48 8.29
N ALA A 119 1.73 -9.96 7.65
CA ALA A 119 2.54 -11.07 8.09
C ALA A 119 3.38 -10.78 9.35
N TYR A 120 3.71 -9.51 9.64
CA TYR A 120 4.59 -9.16 10.76
C TYR A 120 3.97 -9.36 12.16
N LEU A 121 2.68 -9.76 12.21
CA LEU A 121 1.99 -10.13 13.45
C LEU A 121 2.14 -11.62 13.82
N TYR A 122 2.87 -12.41 13.04
CA TYR A 122 3.05 -13.85 13.22
C TYR A 122 3.51 -14.24 14.64
N SER A 123 4.31 -13.40 15.28
CA SER A 123 4.85 -13.66 16.62
C SER A 123 3.78 -13.77 17.72
N TYR A 124 2.57 -13.31 17.46
CA TYR A 124 1.44 -13.37 18.39
C TYR A 124 0.58 -14.62 18.21
N ILE A 125 0.77 -15.41 17.16
CA ILE A 125 0.00 -16.64 16.91
C ILE A 125 0.06 -17.64 18.06
N PRO A 126 1.23 -17.92 18.67
CA PRO A 126 1.28 -18.85 19.81
C PRO A 126 0.43 -18.38 20.99
N LEU A 127 0.41 -17.08 21.27
CA LEU A 127 -0.44 -16.49 22.30
C LEU A 127 -1.93 -16.62 21.92
N ILE A 128 -2.28 -16.29 20.67
CA ILE A 128 -3.65 -16.40 20.18
C ILE A 128 -4.13 -17.84 20.31
N ARG A 129 -3.39 -18.83 19.78
CA ARG A 129 -3.77 -20.25 19.82
C ARG A 129 -3.88 -20.83 21.24
N LYS A 130 -3.15 -20.24 22.19
CA LYS A 130 -3.26 -20.66 23.61
C LYS A 130 -4.61 -20.32 24.21
N TYR A 131 -5.15 -19.14 23.90
CA TYR A 131 -6.36 -18.59 24.52
C TYR A 131 -7.58 -18.55 23.60
N PHE A 132 -7.39 -18.75 22.30
CA PHE A 132 -8.43 -18.71 21.29
C PHE A 132 -8.42 -19.97 20.42
N LYS A 133 -9.60 -20.63 20.29
CA LYS A 133 -9.78 -21.88 19.53
C LYS A 133 -10.56 -21.70 18.22
N GLY A 134 -10.98 -20.47 17.94
CA GLY A 134 -11.71 -20.15 16.71
C GLY A 134 -10.78 -19.93 15.49
N ILE A 135 -11.31 -19.27 14.50
CA ILE A 135 -10.67 -19.07 13.21
C ILE A 135 -9.62 -17.96 13.29
N ILE A 136 -8.38 -18.22 12.85
CA ILE A 136 -7.37 -17.21 12.61
C ILE A 136 -7.30 -16.97 11.10
N SER A 137 -7.56 -15.73 10.67
CA SER A 137 -7.41 -15.31 9.29
C SER A 137 -6.19 -14.39 9.13
N LEU A 138 -5.50 -14.52 8.01
CA LEU A 138 -4.46 -13.61 7.58
C LEU A 138 -4.95 -12.81 6.38
N ARG A 139 -5.06 -11.49 6.52
CA ARG A 139 -5.17 -10.60 5.37
C ARG A 139 -3.77 -10.21 4.91
N ALA A 140 -3.37 -10.74 3.76
CA ALA A 140 -2.06 -10.51 3.20
C ALA A 140 -2.12 -9.32 2.21
N HIS A 141 -1.50 -8.20 2.61
CA HIS A 141 -1.43 -7.00 1.78
C HIS A 141 -0.44 -7.14 0.62
N ASN A 142 0.55 -8.01 0.78
CA ASN A 142 1.60 -8.32 -0.19
C ASN A 142 2.15 -9.71 0.07
N VAL A 143 2.90 -10.21 -0.91
CA VAL A 143 3.89 -11.28 -0.69
C VAL A 143 5.19 -10.60 -0.29
N GLU A 144 5.42 -10.48 1.03
CA GLU A 144 6.46 -9.62 1.61
C GLU A 144 7.88 -9.99 1.16
N HIS A 145 8.19 -11.29 1.05
CA HIS A 145 9.53 -11.72 0.63
C HIS A 145 9.85 -11.32 -0.81
N GLU A 146 8.87 -11.22 -1.70
CA GLU A 146 9.08 -10.82 -3.10
C GLU A 146 9.49 -9.35 -3.20
N ILE A 147 8.96 -8.48 -2.33
CA ILE A 147 9.35 -7.07 -2.28
C ILE A 147 10.85 -6.97 -2.06
N TRP A 148 11.38 -7.72 -1.08
CA TRP A 148 12.81 -7.71 -0.76
C TRP A 148 13.65 -8.41 -1.81
N ARG A 149 13.13 -9.45 -2.46
CA ARG A 149 13.80 -10.12 -3.57
C ARG A 149 13.95 -9.20 -4.78
N ARG A 150 12.89 -8.49 -5.16
CA ARG A 150 12.92 -7.46 -6.22
C ARG A 150 13.86 -6.32 -5.85
N ALA A 151 13.83 -5.83 -4.61
CA ALA A 151 14.74 -4.81 -4.13
C ALA A 151 16.21 -5.27 -4.20
N SER A 152 16.50 -6.55 -3.97
CA SER A 152 17.83 -7.13 -4.09
C SER A 152 18.33 -7.15 -5.54
N THR A 153 17.50 -7.51 -6.51
CA THR A 153 17.91 -7.56 -7.93
C THR A 153 18.27 -6.18 -8.47
N ASN A 154 17.63 -5.13 -7.96
CA ASN A 154 17.86 -3.74 -8.39
C ASN A 154 19.05 -3.08 -7.65
N GLN A 155 19.74 -3.80 -6.74
CA GLN A 155 20.87 -3.25 -6.00
C GLN A 155 22.21 -3.47 -6.72
N HIS A 156 22.92 -2.37 -6.97
CA HIS A 156 24.28 -2.41 -7.52
C HIS A 156 25.35 -2.72 -6.44
N ASN A 157 25.09 -2.37 -5.18
CA ASN A 157 26.01 -2.64 -4.08
C ASN A 157 25.92 -4.10 -3.64
N PHE A 158 27.01 -4.84 -3.77
CA PHE A 158 27.09 -6.28 -3.45
C PHE A 158 26.65 -6.61 -2.02
N PHE A 159 27.08 -5.85 -1.01
CA PHE A 159 26.74 -6.10 0.39
C PHE A 159 25.26 -5.85 0.67
N LYS A 160 24.69 -4.79 0.09
CA LYS A 160 23.24 -4.51 0.19
C LYS A 160 22.43 -5.59 -0.52
N ARG A 161 22.85 -6.00 -1.70
CA ARG A 161 22.22 -7.08 -2.46
C ARG A 161 22.19 -8.38 -1.68
N TRP A 162 23.34 -8.77 -1.10
CA TRP A 162 23.45 -9.96 -0.25
C TRP A 162 22.51 -9.87 0.97
N TYR A 163 22.51 -8.72 1.68
CA TYR A 163 21.67 -8.52 2.84
C TYR A 163 20.16 -8.59 2.48
N PHE A 164 19.75 -7.99 1.38
CA PHE A 164 18.35 -8.03 0.94
C PHE A 164 17.91 -9.44 0.53
N ASN A 165 18.79 -10.23 -0.09
CA ASN A 165 18.52 -11.64 -0.37
C ASN A 165 18.36 -12.46 0.90
N LEU A 166 19.25 -12.26 1.88
CA LEU A 166 19.12 -12.92 3.17
C LEU A 166 17.82 -12.55 3.87
N LEU A 167 17.45 -11.27 3.85
CA LEU A 167 16.19 -10.78 4.42
C LEU A 167 15.00 -11.38 3.71
N ALA A 168 15.00 -11.42 2.37
CA ALA A 168 13.95 -12.05 1.57
C ALA A 168 13.76 -13.54 1.95
N ASN A 169 14.85 -14.29 2.10
CA ASN A 169 14.79 -15.71 2.49
C ASN A 169 14.22 -15.90 3.91
N ARG A 170 14.60 -15.03 4.85
CA ARG A 170 14.07 -15.07 6.23
C ARG A 170 12.59 -14.71 6.28
N ILE A 171 12.15 -13.75 5.47
CA ILE A 171 10.74 -13.36 5.36
C ILE A 171 9.94 -14.48 4.68
N CYS A 172 10.46 -15.10 3.62
CA CYS A 172 9.83 -16.24 2.96
C CYS A 172 9.56 -17.38 3.96
N LYS A 173 10.56 -17.71 4.79
CA LYS A 173 10.38 -18.70 5.86
C LYS A 173 9.29 -18.27 6.86
N LEU A 174 9.31 -17.02 7.31
CA LEU A 174 8.28 -16.48 8.21
C LEU A 174 6.88 -16.60 7.61
N GLU A 175 6.71 -16.24 6.33
CA GLU A 175 5.44 -16.36 5.63
C GLU A 175 5.01 -17.83 5.52
N THR A 176 5.91 -18.74 5.17
CA THR A 176 5.62 -20.18 5.12
C THR A 176 5.19 -20.73 6.49
N ASP A 177 5.90 -20.36 7.56
CA ASP A 177 5.55 -20.76 8.93
C ASP A 177 4.18 -20.18 9.35
N LEU A 178 3.90 -18.93 8.96
CA LEU A 178 2.62 -18.26 9.20
C LEU A 178 1.47 -18.95 8.46
N LEU A 179 1.66 -19.29 7.18
CA LEU A 179 0.66 -19.98 6.36
C LEU A 179 0.23 -21.31 6.96
N SER A 180 1.14 -22.02 7.62
CA SER A 180 0.83 -23.29 8.31
C SER A 180 0.04 -23.12 9.62
N ALA A 181 -0.01 -21.89 10.16
CA ALA A 181 -0.59 -21.59 11.48
C ALA A 181 -1.94 -20.88 11.42
N ILE A 182 -2.38 -20.47 10.23
CA ILE A 182 -3.68 -19.81 9.98
C ILE A 182 -4.70 -20.78 9.40
N ASP A 183 -5.98 -20.43 9.53
CA ASP A 183 -7.09 -21.22 9.00
C ASP A 183 -7.59 -20.67 7.65
N ILE A 184 -7.55 -19.33 7.47
CA ILE A 184 -8.01 -18.66 6.25
C ILE A 184 -6.98 -17.64 5.79
N LEU A 185 -6.64 -17.70 4.49
CA LEU A 185 -5.81 -16.72 3.82
C LEU A 185 -6.68 -15.76 2.98
N ILE A 186 -6.51 -14.45 3.18
CA ILE A 186 -7.24 -13.40 2.47
C ILE A 186 -6.23 -12.48 1.76
N PRO A 187 -5.68 -12.88 0.59
CA PRO A 187 -4.80 -12.01 -0.18
C PRO A 187 -5.60 -10.92 -0.88
N ILE A 188 -4.95 -9.79 -1.18
CA ILE A 188 -5.57 -8.66 -1.87
C ILE A 188 -5.72 -8.93 -3.37
N THR A 189 -4.81 -9.73 -3.96
CA THR A 189 -4.83 -10.02 -5.39
C THR A 189 -4.85 -11.52 -5.68
N ALA A 190 -5.42 -11.92 -6.84
CA ALA A 190 -5.39 -13.29 -7.32
C ALA A 190 -3.94 -13.76 -7.61
N ARG A 191 -3.07 -12.83 -8.04
CA ARG A 191 -1.65 -13.08 -8.24
C ARG A 191 -0.98 -13.48 -6.92
N ASP A 192 -1.23 -12.73 -5.83
CA ASP A 192 -0.66 -13.04 -4.52
C ASP A 192 -1.17 -14.38 -3.99
N LEU A 193 -2.46 -14.71 -4.24
CA LEU A 193 -2.98 -16.05 -3.93
C LEU A 193 -2.20 -17.15 -4.65
N THR A 194 -1.88 -16.96 -5.93
CA THR A 194 -1.08 -17.91 -6.70
C THR A 194 0.31 -18.10 -6.07
N SER A 195 0.99 -17.01 -5.71
CA SER A 195 2.29 -17.06 -5.04
C SER A 195 2.22 -17.79 -3.69
N PHE A 196 1.21 -17.55 -2.88
CA PHE A 196 1.04 -18.28 -1.61
C PHE A 196 0.73 -19.76 -1.81
N LYS A 197 0.01 -20.13 -2.88
CA LYS A 197 -0.20 -21.54 -3.25
C LYS A 197 1.11 -22.21 -3.70
N GLU A 198 1.95 -21.51 -4.46
CA GLU A 198 3.28 -21.98 -4.85
C GLU A 198 4.21 -22.16 -3.63
N MET A 199 4.02 -21.36 -2.58
CA MET A 199 4.68 -21.55 -1.29
C MET A 199 4.14 -22.73 -0.48
N GLY A 200 3.13 -23.46 -0.97
CA GLY A 200 2.57 -24.67 -0.35
C GLY A 200 1.27 -24.43 0.44
N TYR A 201 0.64 -23.25 0.36
CA TYR A 201 -0.65 -23.03 1.03
C TYR A 201 -1.78 -23.80 0.33
N GLY A 202 -2.36 -24.78 1.03
CA GLY A 202 -3.50 -25.59 0.55
C GLY A 202 -4.79 -25.36 1.35
N GLY A 203 -4.82 -24.38 2.27
CA GLY A 203 -5.97 -24.09 3.12
C GLY A 203 -7.06 -23.27 2.42
N MET A 204 -8.09 -22.90 3.20
CA MET A 204 -9.18 -22.05 2.73
C MET A 204 -8.65 -20.65 2.38
N SER A 205 -9.05 -20.14 1.21
CA SER A 205 -8.63 -18.82 0.76
C SER A 205 -9.73 -18.10 0.00
N ILE A 206 -9.75 -16.77 0.14
CA ILE A 206 -10.61 -15.89 -0.62
C ILE A 206 -9.85 -14.62 -0.98
N VAL A 207 -9.83 -14.24 -2.25
CA VAL A 207 -9.25 -12.97 -2.69
C VAL A 207 -10.20 -11.85 -2.31
N SER A 208 -9.69 -10.86 -1.54
CA SER A 208 -10.45 -9.67 -1.17
C SER A 208 -9.67 -8.41 -1.54
N PRO A 209 -9.89 -7.86 -2.73
CA PRO A 209 -9.25 -6.62 -3.18
C PRO A 209 -9.48 -5.46 -2.20
N THR A 210 -8.61 -4.49 -2.24
CA THR A 210 -8.83 -3.26 -1.50
C THR A 210 -9.94 -2.47 -2.18
N GLY A 211 -11.06 -2.33 -1.47
CA GLY A 211 -12.15 -1.45 -1.88
C GLY A 211 -11.83 0.02 -1.61
N TYR A 212 -12.67 0.90 -2.11
CA TYR A 212 -12.68 2.32 -1.78
C TYR A 212 -14.03 2.69 -1.13
N ASN A 213 -14.01 3.76 -0.33
CA ASN A 213 -15.23 4.26 0.29
C ASN A 213 -15.91 5.28 -0.66
N ALA A 214 -16.97 4.86 -1.35
CA ALA A 214 -17.66 5.70 -2.33
C ALA A 214 -18.10 7.04 -1.74
N PHE A 215 -18.55 7.08 -0.49
CA PHE A 215 -19.00 8.31 0.17
C PHE A 215 -17.91 9.37 0.35
N GLU A 216 -16.65 8.98 0.43
CA GLU A 216 -15.53 9.93 0.52
C GLU A 216 -15.25 10.60 -0.84
N TYR A 217 -15.71 10.02 -1.94
CA TYR A 217 -15.49 10.50 -3.30
C TYR A 217 -16.69 11.26 -3.88
N GLU A 218 -17.86 11.20 -3.22
CA GLU A 218 -19.04 12.02 -3.55
C GLU A 218 -18.84 13.48 -3.12
N THR A 219 -17.82 14.14 -3.65
CA THR A 219 -17.62 15.56 -3.43
C THR A 219 -18.22 16.34 -4.59
N ASN A 220 -18.96 17.43 -4.28
CA ASN A 220 -19.50 18.39 -5.26
C ASN A 220 -18.39 19.25 -5.93
N VAL A 221 -17.17 18.76 -6.02
CA VAL A 221 -16.11 19.44 -6.75
C VAL A 221 -16.40 19.26 -8.22
N THR A 222 -16.88 20.33 -8.86
CA THR A 222 -17.00 20.41 -10.32
C THR A 222 -15.64 20.12 -10.93
N GLU A 223 -15.63 19.31 -11.99
CA GLU A 223 -14.44 19.12 -12.81
C GLU A 223 -13.94 20.51 -13.24
N ALA A 224 -12.75 20.87 -12.81
CA ALA A 224 -12.14 22.08 -13.30
C ALA A 224 -11.85 21.86 -14.80
N GLU A 225 -12.37 22.72 -15.68
CA GLU A 225 -11.89 22.76 -17.05
C GLU A 225 -10.37 22.97 -17.01
N HIS A 226 -9.62 21.95 -17.42
CA HIS A 226 -8.17 22.02 -17.40
C HIS A 226 -7.72 22.97 -18.51
N ALA A 227 -7.32 24.17 -18.14
CA ALA A 227 -6.83 25.18 -19.09
C ALA A 227 -5.55 24.72 -19.82
N ASP A 228 -4.72 23.87 -19.18
CA ASP A 228 -3.48 23.32 -19.73
C ASP A 228 -3.50 21.77 -19.71
N PRO A 229 -2.93 21.11 -20.75
CA PRO A 229 -2.74 19.66 -20.74
C PRO A 229 -1.85 19.26 -19.55
N SER A 230 -2.38 18.44 -18.67
CA SER A 230 -1.70 18.08 -17.42
C SER A 230 -1.67 16.59 -17.17
N ILE A 231 -0.52 16.10 -16.72
CA ILE A 231 -0.39 14.79 -16.11
C ILE A 231 -0.04 14.94 -14.62
N PHE A 232 -0.33 13.93 -13.83
CA PHE A 232 0.01 13.97 -12.42
C PHE A 232 0.41 12.62 -11.84
N HIS A 233 1.20 12.66 -10.78
CA HIS A 233 1.49 11.54 -9.89
C HIS A 233 1.16 11.92 -8.45
N LEU A 234 0.47 11.02 -7.73
CA LEU A 234 0.17 11.20 -6.31
C LEU A 234 0.65 9.99 -5.51
N GLY A 235 1.37 10.22 -4.41
CA GLY A 235 1.80 9.12 -3.52
C GLY A 235 2.87 9.51 -2.51
N GLY A 236 3.18 8.61 -1.57
CA GLY A 236 4.29 8.82 -0.63
C GLY A 236 5.62 8.92 -1.37
N LEU A 237 6.28 10.07 -1.28
CA LEU A 237 7.54 10.33 -1.99
C LEU A 237 8.77 9.91 -1.18
N ASP A 238 8.59 9.37 0.03
CA ASP A 238 9.59 8.63 0.79
C ASP A 238 9.69 7.15 0.37
N TRP A 239 8.75 6.68 -0.47
CA TRP A 239 8.75 5.31 -0.97
C TRP A 239 9.59 5.21 -2.25
N LEU A 240 10.66 4.40 -2.16
CA LEU A 240 11.67 4.28 -3.21
C LEU A 240 11.08 3.95 -4.60
N PRO A 241 10.12 3.00 -4.76
CA PRO A 241 9.53 2.73 -6.07
C PRO A 241 8.83 3.93 -6.72
N ASN A 242 8.24 4.85 -5.95
CA ASN A 242 7.69 6.09 -6.51
C ASN A 242 8.82 7.00 -7.03
N GLN A 243 9.91 7.13 -6.26
CA GLN A 243 11.06 7.95 -6.66
C GLN A 243 11.72 7.42 -7.93
N GLU A 244 12.00 6.11 -7.96
CA GLU A 244 12.62 5.44 -9.12
C GLU A 244 11.74 5.57 -10.35
N GLY A 245 10.45 5.31 -10.23
CA GLY A 245 9.51 5.37 -11.33
C GLY A 245 9.34 6.79 -11.88
N ILE A 246 9.20 7.80 -11.03
CA ILE A 246 9.09 9.20 -11.44
C ILE A 246 10.38 9.65 -12.15
N ILE A 247 11.56 9.31 -11.61
CA ILE A 247 12.85 9.66 -12.23
C ILE A 247 13.00 8.99 -13.58
N TRP A 248 12.67 7.70 -13.68
CA TRP A 248 12.67 6.97 -14.94
C TRP A 248 11.75 7.63 -15.97
N PHE A 249 10.53 7.96 -15.61
CA PHE A 249 9.56 8.61 -16.49
C PHE A 249 10.08 9.95 -16.99
N LEU A 250 10.65 10.76 -16.10
CA LEU A 250 11.22 12.06 -16.46
C LEU A 250 12.44 11.94 -17.39
N GLN A 251 13.28 10.92 -17.20
CA GLN A 251 14.50 10.72 -17.99
C GLN A 251 14.25 10.04 -19.33
N SER A 252 13.22 9.18 -19.43
CA SER A 252 13.02 8.33 -20.60
C SER A 252 11.81 8.69 -21.45
N CYS A 253 10.84 9.46 -20.89
CA CYS A 253 9.57 9.72 -21.57
C CYS A 253 9.24 11.23 -21.68
N TRP A 254 9.62 12.02 -20.68
CA TRP A 254 9.06 13.36 -20.50
C TRP A 254 9.45 14.34 -21.61
N GLU A 255 10.69 14.31 -22.06
CA GLU A 255 11.17 15.18 -23.15
C GLU A 255 10.36 14.98 -24.44
N GLN A 256 10.16 13.74 -24.86
CA GLN A 256 9.36 13.41 -26.04
C GLN A 256 7.87 13.80 -25.88
N ILE A 257 7.33 13.72 -24.65
CA ILE A 257 5.97 14.19 -24.38
C ILE A 257 5.90 15.72 -24.55
N LEU A 258 6.89 16.48 -24.09
CA LEU A 258 6.96 17.93 -24.28
C LEU A 258 7.13 18.32 -25.75
N GLU A 259 7.89 17.54 -26.55
CA GLU A 259 7.99 17.75 -28.00
C GLU A 259 6.62 17.61 -28.67
N ASN A 260 5.82 16.62 -28.29
CA ASN A 260 4.48 16.38 -28.84
C ASN A 260 3.42 17.34 -28.27
N VAL A 261 3.56 17.75 -27.01
CA VAL A 261 2.60 18.60 -26.26
C VAL A 261 3.39 19.67 -25.48
N PRO A 262 3.87 20.75 -26.14
CA PRO A 262 4.79 21.74 -25.53
C PRO A 262 4.26 22.47 -24.29
N LYS A 263 2.93 22.50 -24.08
CA LYS A 263 2.30 23.12 -22.91
C LYS A 263 2.00 22.13 -21.78
N ALA A 264 2.40 20.86 -21.93
CA ALA A 264 2.13 19.86 -20.93
C ALA A 264 2.84 20.19 -19.60
N LYS A 265 2.15 19.93 -18.48
CA LYS A 265 2.71 20.06 -17.13
C LYS A 265 2.61 18.73 -16.39
N PHE A 266 3.66 18.39 -15.66
CA PHE A 266 3.69 17.22 -14.80
C PHE A 266 3.64 17.63 -13.34
N TYR A 267 2.50 17.41 -12.70
CA TYR A 267 2.27 17.70 -11.29
C TYR A 267 2.64 16.49 -10.43
N ILE A 268 3.58 16.67 -9.50
CA ILE A 268 4.03 15.63 -8.58
C ILE A 268 3.65 16.05 -7.18
N ALA A 269 2.76 15.26 -6.56
CA ALA A 269 2.28 15.50 -5.20
C ALA A 269 2.54 14.29 -4.30
N GLY A 270 2.81 14.57 -3.04
CA GLY A 270 2.97 13.53 -2.02
C GLY A 270 3.79 14.00 -0.83
N ARG A 271 3.67 13.23 0.24
CA ARG A 271 4.33 13.51 1.52
C ARG A 271 5.75 12.98 1.57
N ASN A 272 6.52 13.54 2.51
CA ASN A 272 7.86 13.05 2.89
C ASN A 272 8.85 12.97 1.73
N ALA A 273 8.77 13.87 0.76
CA ALA A 273 9.75 13.92 -0.33
C ALA A 273 11.13 14.31 0.20
N PRO A 274 12.19 13.53 -0.05
CA PRO A 274 13.55 13.92 0.28
C PRO A 274 14.00 15.14 -0.55
N GLU A 275 14.76 16.05 0.04
CA GLU A 275 15.24 17.27 -0.62
C GLU A 275 16.00 16.99 -1.93
N TRP A 276 16.86 15.96 -1.93
CA TRP A 276 17.59 15.54 -3.12
C TRP A 276 16.67 15.15 -4.29
N PHE A 277 15.53 14.49 -3.96
CA PHE A 277 14.55 14.07 -4.95
C PHE A 277 13.83 15.28 -5.55
N VAL A 278 13.36 16.20 -4.69
CA VAL A 278 12.70 17.45 -5.11
C VAL A 278 13.63 18.26 -5.99
N SER A 279 14.90 18.46 -5.57
CA SER A 279 15.91 19.17 -6.32
C SER A 279 16.20 18.51 -7.69
N LYS A 280 16.08 17.19 -7.79
CA LYS A 280 16.30 16.45 -9.04
C LYS A 280 15.15 16.61 -10.02
N ILE A 281 13.89 16.45 -9.56
CA ILE A 281 12.72 16.52 -10.43
C ILE A 281 12.46 17.94 -10.95
N LEU A 282 12.75 18.96 -10.16
CA LEU A 282 12.58 20.38 -10.54
C LEU A 282 13.60 20.86 -11.62
N ARG A 283 14.54 20.03 -12.03
CA ARG A 283 15.44 20.33 -13.16
C ARG A 283 14.78 20.09 -14.52
N PHE A 284 13.68 19.37 -14.55
CA PHE A 284 12.96 19.08 -15.79
C PHE A 284 11.93 20.18 -16.07
N GLU A 285 11.91 20.67 -17.30
CA GLU A 285 10.95 21.67 -17.75
C GLU A 285 9.51 21.16 -17.61
N GLY A 286 8.55 22.04 -17.25
CA GLY A 286 7.15 21.68 -17.12
C GLY A 286 6.79 20.86 -15.88
N VAL A 287 7.76 20.52 -15.01
CA VAL A 287 7.52 19.78 -13.76
C VAL A 287 7.14 20.74 -12.64
N VAL A 288 6.06 20.41 -11.93
CA VAL A 288 5.54 21.16 -10.78
C VAL A 288 5.49 20.27 -9.56
N TYR A 289 6.28 20.56 -8.55
CA TYR A 289 6.20 19.89 -7.25
C TYR A 289 5.17 20.57 -6.36
N CYS A 290 4.13 19.82 -5.96
CA CYS A 290 3.00 20.34 -5.18
C CYS A 290 3.13 20.09 -3.67
N GLY A 291 4.12 19.30 -3.24
CA GLY A 291 4.21 18.92 -1.83
C GLY A 291 3.11 17.98 -1.38
N GLU A 292 2.83 18.00 -0.08
CA GLU A 292 1.71 17.27 0.51
C GLU A 292 0.40 18.02 0.29
N VAL A 293 -0.58 17.34 -0.30
CA VAL A 293 -1.90 17.91 -0.59
C VAL A 293 -2.88 17.64 0.55
N LYS A 294 -3.76 18.60 0.83
CA LYS A 294 -4.76 18.48 1.90
C LYS A 294 -5.84 17.43 1.58
N SER A 295 -6.23 17.33 0.31
CA SER A 295 -7.24 16.41 -0.20
C SER A 295 -6.72 15.74 -1.46
N SER A 296 -6.57 14.41 -1.43
CA SER A 296 -6.23 13.61 -2.61
C SER A 296 -7.31 13.71 -3.67
N VAL A 297 -8.57 13.69 -3.26
CA VAL A 297 -9.75 13.77 -4.12
C VAL A 297 -9.77 15.08 -4.91
N GLU A 298 -9.63 16.23 -4.25
CA GLU A 298 -9.59 17.53 -4.91
C GLU A 298 -8.38 17.65 -5.85
N PHE A 299 -7.22 17.16 -5.42
CA PHE A 299 -6.03 17.16 -6.26
C PHE A 299 -6.23 16.30 -7.51
N ILE A 300 -6.70 15.06 -7.37
CA ILE A 300 -6.96 14.15 -8.50
C ILE A 300 -7.99 14.77 -9.44
N LYS A 301 -9.14 15.27 -8.93
CA LYS A 301 -10.18 15.92 -9.75
C LYS A 301 -9.64 17.13 -10.51
N SER A 302 -8.71 17.89 -9.91
CA SER A 302 -8.15 19.11 -10.52
C SER A 302 -7.08 18.86 -11.57
N LYS A 303 -6.74 17.63 -11.95
CA LYS A 303 -5.70 17.29 -12.91
C LYS A 303 -6.24 16.39 -14.03
N GLY A 304 -5.50 16.34 -15.15
CA GLY A 304 -5.85 15.53 -16.31
C GLY A 304 -5.52 14.04 -16.14
N VAL A 305 -4.48 13.56 -16.80
CA VAL A 305 -4.12 12.15 -16.87
C VAL A 305 -3.25 11.73 -15.67
N MET A 306 -3.60 10.62 -15.01
CA MET A 306 -2.78 10.05 -13.95
C MET A 306 -1.65 9.18 -14.54
N VAL A 307 -0.42 9.38 -14.05
CA VAL A 307 0.73 8.54 -14.44
C VAL A 307 1.26 7.79 -13.22
N VAL A 308 1.34 6.45 -13.35
CA VAL A 308 1.79 5.55 -12.27
C VAL A 308 2.96 4.69 -12.79
N PRO A 309 4.17 5.28 -12.91
CA PRO A 309 5.31 4.68 -13.60
C PRO A 309 6.15 3.80 -12.66
N ILE A 310 5.54 2.86 -11.95
CA ILE A 310 6.19 2.03 -10.93
C ILE A 310 6.98 0.90 -11.61
N LEU A 311 8.26 0.77 -11.28
CA LEU A 311 9.18 -0.24 -11.83
C LEU A 311 9.50 -1.37 -10.86
N SER A 312 9.15 -1.21 -9.59
CA SER A 312 9.45 -2.19 -8.53
C SER A 312 8.39 -2.15 -7.43
N GLY A 313 8.44 -3.12 -6.51
CA GLY A 313 7.50 -3.21 -5.39
C GLY A 313 6.42 -4.28 -5.62
N GLY A 314 5.55 -4.47 -4.65
CA GLY A 314 4.44 -5.45 -4.64
C GLY A 314 3.11 -4.81 -4.22
N GLY A 315 2.05 -5.59 -4.25
CA GLY A 315 0.70 -5.21 -3.82
C GLY A 315 -0.05 -4.30 -4.81
N MET A 316 -1.34 -4.17 -4.57
CA MET A 316 -2.23 -3.30 -5.36
C MET A 316 -1.92 -1.82 -5.14
N ARG A 317 -1.90 -1.05 -6.21
CA ARG A 317 -1.70 0.41 -6.17
C ARG A 317 -3.04 1.11 -5.96
N ILE A 318 -3.40 1.36 -4.69
CA ILE A 318 -4.69 1.98 -4.32
C ILE A 318 -4.91 3.31 -5.05
N LYS A 319 -3.85 4.08 -5.32
CA LYS A 319 -3.96 5.32 -6.12
C LYS A 319 -4.58 5.11 -7.50
N ILE A 320 -4.39 3.93 -8.12
CA ILE A 320 -5.06 3.60 -9.40
C ILE A 320 -6.56 3.40 -9.16
N VAL A 321 -6.94 2.65 -8.13
CA VAL A 321 -8.34 2.46 -7.74
C VAL A 321 -9.02 3.80 -7.43
N GLU A 322 -8.33 4.69 -6.69
CA GLU A 322 -8.81 6.05 -6.42
C GLU A 322 -8.96 6.88 -7.70
N GLY A 323 -7.97 6.81 -8.60
CA GLY A 323 -8.02 7.48 -9.89
C GLY A 323 -9.19 7.00 -10.75
N MET A 324 -9.40 5.68 -10.84
CA MET A 324 -10.53 5.07 -11.55
C MET A 324 -11.87 5.47 -10.93
N ALA A 325 -11.99 5.44 -9.59
CA ALA A 325 -13.19 5.85 -8.88
C ALA A 325 -13.55 7.34 -9.10
N LEU A 326 -12.56 8.16 -9.46
CA LEU A 326 -12.72 9.59 -9.78
C LEU A 326 -12.77 9.88 -11.27
N GLY A 327 -12.96 8.86 -12.11
CA GLY A 327 -13.08 9.01 -13.55
C GLY A 327 -11.84 9.56 -14.23
N LYS A 328 -10.62 9.14 -13.84
CA LYS A 328 -9.38 9.61 -14.44
C LYS A 328 -8.81 8.61 -15.43
N ALA A 329 -8.45 9.11 -16.60
CA ALA A 329 -7.60 8.35 -17.51
C ALA A 329 -6.23 8.09 -16.86
N ILE A 330 -5.76 6.84 -16.95
CA ILE A 330 -4.56 6.39 -16.24
C ILE A 330 -3.60 5.72 -17.20
N VAL A 331 -2.32 6.09 -17.12
CA VAL A 331 -1.20 5.39 -17.75
C VAL A 331 -0.34 4.77 -16.65
N SER A 332 -0.12 3.47 -16.70
CA SER A 332 0.67 2.76 -15.71
C SER A 332 1.62 1.76 -16.38
N THR A 333 2.69 1.39 -15.69
CA THR A 333 3.51 0.23 -16.06
C THR A 333 2.80 -1.07 -15.68
N HIS A 334 3.24 -2.20 -16.21
CA HIS A 334 2.73 -3.52 -15.82
C HIS A 334 2.86 -3.77 -14.32
N ILE A 335 4.00 -3.36 -13.72
CA ILE A 335 4.21 -3.47 -12.27
C ILE A 335 3.32 -2.47 -11.51
N GLY A 336 3.10 -1.29 -12.07
CA GLY A 336 2.19 -0.29 -11.48
C GLY A 336 0.74 -0.77 -11.44
N ALA A 337 0.26 -1.45 -12.48
CA ALA A 337 -1.09 -1.99 -12.60
C ALA A 337 -1.26 -3.39 -11.97
N GLU A 338 -0.20 -3.96 -11.36
CA GLU A 338 -0.25 -5.31 -10.76
C GLU A 338 -1.39 -5.42 -9.72
N GLY A 339 -2.27 -6.39 -9.91
CA GLY A 339 -3.42 -6.63 -9.04
C GLY A 339 -4.66 -5.78 -9.33
N ILE A 340 -4.61 -4.91 -10.35
CA ILE A 340 -5.77 -4.17 -10.84
C ILE A 340 -6.43 -5.01 -11.94
N ASP A 341 -7.68 -5.38 -11.73
CA ASP A 341 -8.49 -6.10 -12.73
C ASP A 341 -9.17 -5.07 -13.65
N ALA A 342 -8.35 -4.50 -14.56
CA ALA A 342 -8.80 -3.52 -15.53
C ALA A 342 -8.24 -3.84 -16.92
N LYS A 343 -9.07 -3.60 -17.95
CA LYS A 343 -8.76 -3.91 -19.33
C LYS A 343 -7.87 -2.82 -19.95
N SER A 344 -6.63 -3.21 -20.28
CA SER A 344 -5.71 -2.30 -20.95
C SER A 344 -6.25 -1.82 -22.31
N GLY A 345 -6.05 -0.53 -22.59
CA GLY A 345 -6.51 0.15 -23.80
C GLY A 345 -7.95 0.68 -23.73
N THR A 346 -8.73 0.27 -22.73
CA THR A 346 -10.13 0.75 -22.53
C THR A 346 -10.37 1.40 -21.17
N GLU A 347 -9.92 0.77 -20.08
CA GLU A 347 -10.14 1.24 -18.72
C GLU A 347 -8.87 1.83 -18.09
N ILE A 348 -7.72 1.44 -18.63
CA ILE A 348 -6.38 1.92 -18.24
C ILE A 348 -5.44 1.72 -19.43
N MET A 349 -4.37 2.50 -19.56
CA MET A 349 -3.25 2.20 -20.45
C MET A 349 -2.14 1.54 -19.62
N VAL A 350 -1.75 0.31 -20.00
CA VAL A 350 -0.68 -0.44 -19.32
C VAL A 350 0.47 -0.65 -20.28
N GLU A 351 1.54 0.15 -20.13
CA GLU A 351 2.69 0.20 -21.00
C GLU A 351 3.98 0.34 -20.16
N SER A 352 5.03 -0.37 -20.53
CA SER A 352 6.31 -0.33 -19.80
C SER A 352 7.50 0.13 -20.62
N GLU A 353 7.39 0.06 -21.96
CA GLU A 353 8.44 0.58 -22.83
C GLU A 353 8.26 2.10 -23.01
N PRO A 354 9.36 2.89 -22.94
CA PRO A 354 9.28 4.36 -22.98
C PRO A 354 8.46 4.91 -24.15
N GLU A 355 8.68 4.39 -25.38
CA GLU A 355 7.97 4.86 -26.57
C GLU A 355 6.46 4.61 -26.49
N GLN A 356 6.05 3.49 -25.89
CA GLN A 356 4.64 3.15 -25.70
C GLN A 356 4.00 4.04 -24.64
N VAL A 357 4.71 4.30 -23.53
CA VAL A 357 4.27 5.24 -22.49
C VAL A 357 4.13 6.65 -23.05
N VAL A 358 5.07 7.13 -23.84
CA VAL A 358 5.02 8.44 -24.53
C VAL A 358 3.77 8.50 -25.42
N SER A 359 3.56 7.48 -26.24
CA SER A 359 2.40 7.40 -27.15
C SER A 359 1.08 7.42 -26.39
N ALA A 360 0.96 6.63 -25.30
CA ALA A 360 -0.24 6.56 -24.47
C ALA A 360 -0.54 7.91 -23.78
N VAL A 361 0.47 8.53 -23.17
CA VAL A 361 0.30 9.83 -22.50
C VAL A 361 -0.05 10.92 -23.51
N THR A 362 0.65 10.98 -24.65
CA THR A 362 0.39 11.97 -25.71
C THR A 362 -1.02 11.82 -26.24
N LEU A 363 -1.47 10.58 -26.52
CA LEU A 363 -2.84 10.30 -26.98
C LEU A 363 -3.89 10.86 -26.01
N LEU A 364 -3.74 10.60 -24.72
CA LEU A 364 -4.71 11.03 -23.69
C LEU A 364 -4.66 12.55 -23.45
N LEU A 365 -3.50 13.18 -23.61
CA LEU A 365 -3.36 14.64 -23.50
C LEU A 365 -3.94 15.39 -24.71
N THR A 366 -3.90 14.79 -25.91
CA THR A 366 -4.35 15.42 -27.17
C THR A 366 -5.78 15.04 -27.57
N ASN A 367 -6.35 14.00 -26.95
CA ASN A 367 -7.69 13.51 -27.24
C ASN A 367 -8.55 13.43 -25.96
N ALA A 368 -9.21 14.54 -25.64
CA ALA A 368 -10.07 14.65 -24.45
C ALA A 368 -11.22 13.62 -24.44
N GLY A 369 -11.79 13.30 -25.63
CA GLY A 369 -12.83 12.25 -25.73
C GLY A 369 -12.28 10.89 -25.30
N LYS A 370 -11.10 10.49 -25.79
CA LYS A 370 -10.46 9.22 -25.40
C LYS A 370 -10.13 9.19 -23.91
N ALA A 371 -9.68 10.32 -23.35
CA ALA A 371 -9.41 10.40 -21.92
C ALA A 371 -10.69 10.30 -21.08
N SER A 372 -11.78 10.95 -21.52
CA SER A 372 -13.09 10.87 -20.85
C SER A 372 -13.72 9.48 -20.96
N ASP A 373 -13.59 8.81 -22.12
CA ASP A 373 -14.16 7.47 -22.33
C ASP A 373 -13.42 6.40 -21.48
N MET A 374 -12.16 6.66 -21.13
CA MET A 374 -11.36 5.76 -20.30
C MET A 374 -11.63 5.99 -18.81
N GLY A 375 -11.85 7.22 -18.37
CA GLY A 375 -12.12 7.59 -16.98
C GLY A 375 -13.54 7.26 -16.58
#